data_c6aab594fa74e889477a5f53a1605436
#
_entry.id   c6aab594fa74e889477a5f53a1605436
#
_cell.length_a   1.000
_cell.length_b   1.000
_cell.length_c   1.000
_cell.angle_alpha   90.00
_cell.angle_beta   90.00
_cell.angle_gamma   90.00
#
_symmetry.space_group_name_H-M   'P 1'
#
loop_
_entity.id
_entity.type
_entity.pdbx_description
1 polymer ?
#
loop_
_entity_poly.entity_id
_entity_poly.type
_entity_poly.pdbx_seq_one_letter_code
_entity_poly.pdbx_strand_id
1 'polypeptide(L)'
;MSKFTIAIHGGAGTILKEDMTADLEMAYTEALKIALEAGYGVLEEEGSAVNAVKAALVILEDNVLFNAGRGAVFTKKGVQEMDAAIMDGKTLDAGSVAGVRNVRNPIELATEVMRNSNHVFLSGKGANDFAIKQGVKLEPDEYFFSQFRYDQWKAIRDSDNYSLDHTHQRLEELMKDKKFGTVGAVACDQKGNIAAATSTGGMTNKKYGRIGDSPLIGCGTYANNKTCGISCTGHGEMFIRVVAAYDVSCLMEYKGLSLQEAMDIVVHEKLVAIKGEGGMIGVDANGNAALVFNSAGMYRAMKSSDGGNLVALYK
;
A
#
# COMPACT_ATOMS: atom_id res chain seq x y z
N MET A 1 -30.18 -0.44 -1.49
CA MET A 1 -28.84 -0.87 -1.02
C MET A 1 -28.00 0.39 -0.88
N SER A 2 -27.24 0.51 0.20
CA SER A 2 -26.29 1.63 0.33
C SER A 2 -25.16 1.44 -0.69
N LYS A 3 -24.55 2.53 -1.14
CA LYS A 3 -23.41 2.54 -2.04
C LYS A 3 -22.23 1.82 -1.37
N PHE A 4 -21.61 0.88 -2.07
CA PHE A 4 -20.37 0.25 -1.66
C PHE A 4 -19.27 0.50 -2.69
N THR A 5 -18.04 0.59 -2.23
CA THR A 5 -16.91 1.03 -3.06
C THR A 5 -15.62 0.39 -2.57
N ILE A 6 -14.76 0.05 -3.51
CA ILE A 6 -13.36 -0.31 -3.24
C ILE A 6 -12.45 0.54 -4.13
N ALA A 7 -11.33 1.01 -3.57
CA ALA A 7 -10.23 1.59 -4.33
C ALA A 7 -8.93 0.87 -3.94
N ILE A 8 -8.04 0.72 -4.93
CA ILE A 8 -6.73 0.08 -4.76
C ILE A 8 -5.63 0.92 -5.37
N HIS A 9 -4.40 0.76 -4.87
CA HIS A 9 -3.20 1.26 -5.53
C HIS A 9 -2.10 0.19 -5.59
N GLY A 10 -1.28 0.27 -6.62
CA GLY A 10 -0.08 -0.55 -6.83
C GLY A 10 1.23 0.23 -6.67
N GLY A 11 1.17 1.43 -6.07
CA GLY A 11 2.33 2.30 -5.86
C GLY A 11 2.22 3.63 -6.60
N ALA A 12 2.92 4.64 -6.08
CA ALA A 12 3.10 5.95 -6.70
C ALA A 12 4.59 6.24 -6.91
N GLY A 13 4.93 7.13 -7.83
CA GLY A 13 6.31 7.53 -8.09
C GLY A 13 6.54 8.02 -9.52
N THR A 14 7.78 7.91 -10.00
CA THR A 14 8.16 8.26 -11.37
C THR A 14 7.67 7.19 -12.34
N ILE A 15 6.39 7.25 -12.69
CA ILE A 15 5.74 6.35 -13.64
C ILE A 15 5.48 7.18 -14.90
N LEU A 16 6.45 7.16 -15.82
CA LEU A 16 6.37 7.91 -17.08
C LEU A 16 5.87 7.02 -18.20
N LYS A 17 4.99 7.55 -19.04
CA LYS A 17 4.42 6.79 -20.16
C LYS A 17 5.50 6.43 -21.19
N GLU A 18 6.50 7.28 -21.37
CA GLU A 18 7.64 7.07 -22.28
C GLU A 18 8.57 5.93 -21.88
N ASP A 19 8.59 5.57 -20.58
CA ASP A 19 9.40 4.48 -20.03
C ASP A 19 8.63 3.15 -19.97
N MET A 20 7.35 3.13 -20.41
CA MET A 20 6.46 1.99 -20.31
C MET A 20 6.24 1.34 -21.68
N THR A 21 6.59 0.07 -21.83
CA THR A 21 6.20 -0.69 -23.02
C THR A 21 4.70 -1.00 -23.01
N ALA A 22 4.09 -1.17 -24.20
CA ALA A 22 2.67 -1.51 -24.30
C ALA A 22 2.33 -2.81 -23.55
N ASP A 23 3.20 -3.82 -23.62
CA ASP A 23 3.01 -5.09 -22.91
C ASP A 23 3.04 -4.93 -21.39
N LEU A 24 3.96 -4.09 -20.88
CA LEU A 24 4.06 -3.83 -19.44
C LEU A 24 2.89 -2.99 -18.94
N GLU A 25 2.44 -1.99 -19.71
CA GLU A 25 1.24 -1.19 -19.40
C GLU A 25 -0.01 -2.10 -19.32
N MET A 26 -0.16 -3.00 -20.29
CA MET A 26 -1.24 -3.98 -20.29
C MET A 26 -1.14 -4.93 -19.09
N ALA A 27 0.04 -5.42 -18.74
CA ALA A 27 0.24 -6.30 -17.60
C ALA A 27 -0.12 -5.63 -16.26
N TYR A 28 0.30 -4.37 -16.03
CA TYR A 28 -0.10 -3.61 -14.84
C TYR A 28 -1.60 -3.33 -14.80
N THR A 29 -2.18 -2.95 -15.95
CA THR A 29 -3.63 -2.67 -16.06
C THR A 29 -4.45 -3.91 -15.73
N GLU A 30 -4.08 -5.07 -16.26
CA GLU A 30 -4.77 -6.33 -16.00
C GLU A 30 -4.60 -6.79 -14.55
N ALA A 31 -3.40 -6.66 -13.99
CA ALA A 31 -3.14 -7.00 -12.59
C ALA A 31 -3.98 -6.15 -11.63
N LEU A 32 -4.13 -4.84 -11.90
CA LEU A 32 -5.01 -3.97 -11.12
C LEU A 32 -6.48 -4.38 -11.26
N LYS A 33 -6.95 -4.72 -12.47
CA LYS A 33 -8.33 -5.19 -12.67
C LYS A 33 -8.63 -6.46 -11.89
N ILE A 34 -7.74 -7.46 -11.95
CA ILE A 34 -7.92 -8.73 -11.22
C ILE A 34 -8.01 -8.49 -9.71
N ALA A 35 -7.12 -7.66 -9.16
CA ALA A 35 -7.14 -7.33 -7.74
C ALA A 35 -8.39 -6.54 -7.33
N LEU A 36 -8.80 -5.57 -8.16
CA LEU A 36 -10.00 -4.78 -7.93
C LEU A 36 -11.26 -5.66 -7.92
N GLU A 37 -11.42 -6.55 -8.92
CA GLU A 37 -12.56 -7.45 -9.02
C GLU A 37 -12.60 -8.46 -7.87
N ALA A 38 -11.45 -8.96 -7.39
CA ALA A 38 -11.39 -9.84 -6.23
C ALA A 38 -11.96 -9.17 -4.97
N GLY A 39 -11.59 -7.91 -4.71
CA GLY A 39 -12.13 -7.16 -3.58
C GLY A 39 -13.58 -6.71 -3.79
N TYR A 40 -13.93 -6.28 -5.01
CA TYR A 40 -15.29 -5.86 -5.33
C TYR A 40 -16.30 -7.01 -5.22
N GLY A 41 -15.95 -8.21 -5.69
CA GLY A 41 -16.80 -9.40 -5.57
C GLY A 41 -17.16 -9.73 -4.12
N VAL A 42 -16.23 -9.55 -3.18
CA VAL A 42 -16.53 -9.70 -1.75
C VAL A 42 -17.61 -8.72 -1.29
N LEU A 43 -17.55 -7.45 -1.74
CA LEU A 43 -18.57 -6.45 -1.38
C LEU A 43 -19.91 -6.72 -2.04
N GLU A 44 -19.91 -7.19 -3.29
CA GLU A 44 -21.11 -7.53 -4.05
C GLU A 44 -21.85 -8.71 -3.39
N GLU A 45 -21.14 -9.67 -2.82
CA GLU A 45 -21.65 -10.78 -2.03
C GLU A 45 -21.95 -10.42 -0.55
N GLU A 46 -22.14 -9.14 -0.24
CA GLU A 46 -22.43 -8.60 1.11
C GLU A 46 -21.34 -8.90 2.16
N GLY A 47 -20.12 -9.22 1.71
CA GLY A 47 -18.95 -9.41 2.58
C GLY A 47 -18.50 -8.09 3.22
N SER A 48 -17.66 -8.19 4.27
CA SER A 48 -17.17 -7.02 5.00
C SER A 48 -16.08 -6.27 4.23
N ALA A 49 -15.96 -4.96 4.48
CA ALA A 49 -14.87 -4.12 3.97
C ALA A 49 -13.48 -4.69 4.30
N VAL A 50 -13.28 -5.22 5.51
CA VAL A 50 -12.03 -5.89 5.94
C VAL A 50 -11.68 -7.07 5.03
N ASN A 51 -12.65 -7.91 4.69
CA ASN A 51 -12.40 -9.05 3.81
C ASN A 51 -12.17 -8.61 2.36
N ALA A 52 -12.81 -7.54 1.91
CA ALA A 52 -12.63 -6.98 0.57
C ALA A 52 -11.21 -6.42 0.37
N VAL A 53 -10.72 -5.58 1.31
CA VAL A 53 -9.35 -5.05 1.22
C VAL A 53 -8.31 -6.16 1.31
N LYS A 54 -8.52 -7.17 2.17
CA LYS A 54 -7.65 -8.34 2.25
C LYS A 54 -7.61 -9.11 0.95
N ALA A 55 -8.76 -9.40 0.33
CA ALA A 55 -8.83 -10.14 -0.92
C ALA A 55 -8.08 -9.43 -2.06
N ALA A 56 -8.25 -8.12 -2.19
CA ALA A 56 -7.53 -7.32 -3.18
C ALA A 56 -6.02 -7.35 -2.94
N LEU A 57 -5.57 -7.20 -1.67
CA LEU A 57 -4.14 -7.19 -1.36
C LEU A 57 -3.47 -8.54 -1.56
N VAL A 58 -4.12 -9.65 -1.27
CA VAL A 58 -3.59 -11.00 -1.55
C VAL A 58 -3.23 -11.15 -3.03
N ILE A 59 -4.09 -10.68 -3.93
CA ILE A 59 -3.83 -10.72 -5.37
C ILE A 59 -2.64 -9.82 -5.75
N LEU A 60 -2.53 -8.61 -5.16
CA LEU A 60 -1.42 -7.71 -5.42
C LEU A 60 -0.10 -8.25 -4.85
N GLU A 61 -0.12 -8.88 -3.67
CA GLU A 61 1.06 -9.51 -3.06
C GLU A 61 1.53 -10.76 -3.82
N ASP A 62 0.64 -11.53 -4.42
CA ASP A 62 0.99 -12.69 -5.24
C ASP A 62 1.55 -12.29 -6.62
N ASN A 63 1.42 -11.01 -7.01
CA ASN A 63 1.87 -10.52 -8.30
C ASN A 63 3.28 -9.90 -8.24
N VAL A 64 4.21 -10.44 -9.03
CA VAL A 64 5.62 -10.01 -9.08
C VAL A 64 5.84 -8.57 -9.56
N LEU A 65 4.85 -7.94 -10.20
CA LEU A 65 4.95 -6.58 -10.71
C LEU A 65 5.00 -5.53 -9.60
N PHE A 66 4.33 -5.79 -8.46
CA PHE A 66 4.22 -4.84 -7.36
C PHE A 66 5.26 -5.11 -6.27
N ASN A 67 5.68 -4.06 -5.55
CA ASN A 67 6.62 -4.17 -4.44
C ASN A 67 5.90 -4.54 -3.13
N ALA A 68 5.37 -5.73 -3.08
CA ALA A 68 4.76 -6.35 -1.90
C ALA A 68 4.75 -7.86 -2.09
N GLY A 69 4.74 -8.64 -1.02
CA GLY A 69 4.71 -10.10 -1.12
C GLY A 69 5.78 -10.64 -2.07
N ARG A 70 5.35 -11.37 -3.10
CA ARG A 70 6.21 -12.03 -4.10
C ARG A 70 7.12 -11.05 -4.87
N GLY A 71 6.68 -9.80 -5.09
CA GLY A 71 7.45 -8.79 -5.82
C GLY A 71 8.27 -7.87 -4.92
N ALA A 72 8.44 -8.19 -3.63
CA ALA A 72 9.17 -7.36 -2.68
C ALA A 72 10.62 -7.12 -3.08
N VAL A 73 11.10 -5.90 -2.83
CA VAL A 73 12.49 -5.48 -3.10
C VAL A 73 13.47 -6.06 -2.10
N PHE A 74 14.76 -6.07 -2.48
CA PHE A 74 15.85 -6.56 -1.63
C PHE A 74 16.37 -5.50 -0.66
N THR A 75 16.64 -5.91 0.57
CA THR A 75 17.38 -5.14 1.58
C THR A 75 18.88 -5.07 1.23
N LYS A 76 19.66 -4.26 1.97
CA LYS A 76 21.14 -4.23 1.86
C LYS A 76 21.77 -5.62 2.05
N LYS A 77 21.13 -6.50 2.81
CA LYS A 77 21.62 -7.87 3.06
C LYS A 77 21.28 -8.84 1.93
N GLY A 78 20.59 -8.40 0.87
CA GLY A 78 20.18 -9.25 -0.23
C GLY A 78 19.05 -10.22 0.10
N VAL A 79 18.18 -9.85 1.04
CA VAL A 79 16.97 -10.60 1.42
C VAL A 79 15.74 -9.72 1.33
N GLN A 80 14.55 -10.30 1.19
CA GLN A 80 13.30 -9.58 1.25
C GLN A 80 12.78 -9.52 2.69
N GLU A 81 12.44 -8.32 3.14
CA GLU A 81 11.74 -8.04 4.40
C GLU A 81 10.50 -7.22 4.07
N MET A 82 9.35 -7.68 4.55
CA MET A 82 8.04 -7.14 4.16
C MET A 82 7.30 -6.58 5.36
N ASP A 83 6.46 -5.58 5.10
CA ASP A 83 5.65 -4.89 6.10
C ASP A 83 4.20 -4.83 5.61
N ALA A 84 3.22 -4.95 6.51
CA ALA A 84 1.80 -4.81 6.18
C ALA A 84 0.98 -4.32 7.36
N ALA A 85 -0.14 -3.67 7.08
CA ALA A 85 -1.15 -3.30 8.07
C ALA A 85 -2.57 -3.42 7.50
N ILE A 86 -3.52 -3.70 8.39
CA ILE A 86 -4.95 -3.68 8.13
C ILE A 86 -5.68 -3.06 9.32
N MET A 87 -6.76 -2.31 9.06
CA MET A 87 -7.56 -1.68 10.10
C MET A 87 -9.05 -1.75 9.76
N ASP A 88 -9.86 -2.10 10.76
CA ASP A 88 -11.33 -2.07 10.73
C ASP A 88 -11.81 -0.72 11.29
N GLY A 89 -12.45 0.10 10.45
CA GLY A 89 -12.97 1.40 10.85
C GLY A 89 -14.17 1.35 11.80
N LYS A 90 -14.84 0.21 11.91
CA LYS A 90 -15.99 0.03 12.79
C LYS A 90 -15.58 -0.11 14.25
N THR A 91 -14.59 -0.94 14.52
CA THR A 91 -14.14 -1.28 15.88
C THR A 91 -12.85 -0.56 16.25
N LEU A 92 -12.14 -0.01 15.28
CA LEU A 92 -10.77 0.52 15.34
C LEU A 92 -9.74 -0.58 15.63
N ASP A 93 -10.11 -1.86 15.51
CA ASP A 93 -9.16 -2.96 15.57
C ASP A 93 -8.17 -2.86 14.41
N ALA A 94 -6.92 -3.11 14.71
CA ALA A 94 -5.85 -3.05 13.72
C ALA A 94 -4.84 -4.17 13.95
N GLY A 95 -4.20 -4.58 12.86
CA GLY A 95 -3.08 -5.51 12.90
C GLY A 95 -1.98 -5.06 11.95
N SER A 96 -0.75 -5.10 12.44
CA SER A 96 0.43 -4.69 11.69
C SER A 96 1.58 -5.67 11.86
N VAL A 97 2.36 -5.83 10.81
CA VAL A 97 3.61 -6.59 10.85
C VAL A 97 4.72 -5.85 10.11
N ALA A 98 5.95 -5.96 10.60
CA ALA A 98 7.11 -5.35 9.95
C ALA A 98 8.34 -6.26 9.98
N GLY A 99 9.17 -6.19 8.93
CA GLY A 99 10.39 -6.95 8.81
C GLY A 99 10.16 -8.47 8.78
N VAL A 100 9.00 -8.92 8.30
CA VAL A 100 8.70 -10.36 8.17
C VAL A 100 9.33 -10.93 6.92
N ARG A 101 9.74 -12.20 6.99
CA ARG A 101 10.35 -12.93 5.89
C ARG A 101 9.60 -14.22 5.62
N ASN A 102 9.62 -14.64 4.35
CA ASN A 102 9.05 -15.92 3.93
C ASN A 102 7.53 -16.08 4.17
N VAL A 103 6.85 -15.05 4.64
CA VAL A 103 5.38 -15.03 4.74
C VAL A 103 4.83 -14.74 3.34
N ARG A 104 4.06 -15.69 2.78
CA ARG A 104 3.53 -15.55 1.41
C ARG A 104 2.76 -14.25 1.23
N ASN A 105 1.81 -14.01 2.13
CA ASN A 105 0.94 -12.84 2.12
C ASN A 105 1.04 -12.12 3.47
N PRO A 106 1.90 -11.09 3.60
CA PRO A 106 2.00 -10.30 4.84
C PRO A 106 0.68 -9.72 5.32
N ILE A 107 -0.27 -9.42 4.41
CA ILE A 107 -1.60 -8.94 4.79
C ILE A 107 -2.45 -9.99 5.50
N GLU A 108 -2.28 -11.27 5.19
CA GLU A 108 -2.92 -12.34 5.95
C GLU A 108 -2.38 -12.38 7.38
N LEU A 109 -1.07 -12.28 7.54
CA LEU A 109 -0.46 -12.23 8.87
C LEU A 109 -0.90 -11.00 9.68
N ALA A 110 -0.96 -9.82 9.05
CA ALA A 110 -1.49 -8.61 9.68
C ALA A 110 -2.96 -8.81 10.12
N THR A 111 -3.76 -9.50 9.31
CA THR A 111 -5.16 -9.85 9.65
C THR A 111 -5.21 -10.81 10.85
N GLU A 112 -4.31 -11.79 10.93
CA GLU A 112 -4.21 -12.70 12.08
C GLU A 112 -3.78 -11.97 13.34
N VAL A 113 -2.86 -10.99 13.25
CA VAL A 113 -2.49 -10.12 14.39
C VAL A 113 -3.72 -9.37 14.90
N MET A 114 -4.51 -8.77 14.02
CA MET A 114 -5.74 -8.05 14.39
C MET A 114 -6.78 -8.95 15.06
N ARG A 115 -6.96 -10.18 14.55
CA ARG A 115 -8.08 -11.06 14.96
C ARG A 115 -7.74 -11.99 16.12
N ASN A 116 -6.50 -12.47 16.17
CA ASN A 116 -6.10 -13.61 16.99
C ASN A 116 -4.93 -13.31 17.94
N SER A 117 -4.63 -12.01 18.17
CA SER A 117 -3.66 -11.59 19.18
C SER A 117 -4.21 -10.46 20.05
N ASN A 118 -3.54 -10.24 21.20
CA ASN A 118 -3.78 -9.06 22.05
C ASN A 118 -2.88 -7.88 21.67
N HIS A 119 -2.22 -7.95 20.52
CA HIS A 119 -1.26 -6.95 20.07
C HIS A 119 -1.78 -6.30 18.78
N VAL A 120 -1.38 -5.06 18.55
CA VAL A 120 -1.63 -4.36 17.28
C VAL A 120 -0.46 -4.54 16.33
N PHE A 121 0.77 -4.67 16.82
CA PHE A 121 1.96 -4.64 15.97
C PHE A 121 3.00 -5.68 16.42
N LEU A 122 3.36 -6.59 15.50
CA LEU A 122 4.43 -7.56 15.67
C LEU A 122 5.54 -7.33 14.64
N SER A 123 6.80 -7.70 14.97
CA SER A 123 7.93 -7.49 14.05
C SER A 123 8.93 -8.63 14.03
N GLY A 124 9.64 -8.74 12.90
CA GLY A 124 10.80 -9.64 12.72
C GLY A 124 10.49 -11.08 13.10
N LYS A 125 11.45 -11.72 13.81
CA LYS A 125 11.34 -13.14 14.19
C LYS A 125 10.07 -13.43 15.00
N GLY A 126 9.66 -12.55 15.91
CA GLY A 126 8.46 -12.76 16.71
C GLY A 126 7.18 -12.80 15.87
N ALA A 127 7.07 -11.94 14.84
CA ALA A 127 5.98 -11.99 13.90
C ALA A 127 5.99 -13.27 13.03
N ASN A 128 7.16 -13.74 12.62
CA ASN A 128 7.30 -15.02 11.92
C ASN A 128 6.92 -16.23 12.79
N ASP A 129 7.31 -16.24 14.08
CA ASP A 129 6.93 -17.29 15.02
C ASP A 129 5.39 -17.31 15.23
N PHE A 130 4.76 -16.11 15.25
CA PHE A 130 3.31 -15.98 15.30
C PHE A 130 2.65 -16.48 14.01
N ALA A 131 3.23 -16.18 12.83
CA ALA A 131 2.74 -16.70 11.54
C ALA A 131 2.68 -18.24 11.53
N ILE A 132 3.74 -18.90 12.00
CA ILE A 132 3.79 -20.37 12.11
C ILE A 132 2.70 -20.87 13.06
N LYS A 133 2.53 -20.23 14.21
CA LYS A 133 1.51 -20.59 15.20
C LYS A 133 0.08 -20.47 14.64
N GLN A 134 -0.19 -19.47 13.81
CA GLN A 134 -1.50 -19.25 13.19
C GLN A 134 -1.72 -20.03 11.89
N GLY A 135 -0.73 -20.79 11.42
CA GLY A 135 -0.82 -21.55 10.17
C GLY A 135 -0.82 -20.69 8.91
N VAL A 136 -0.28 -19.46 9.01
CA VAL A 136 -0.11 -18.58 7.84
C VAL A 136 0.91 -19.20 6.90
N LYS A 137 0.62 -19.20 5.60
CA LYS A 137 1.44 -19.86 4.59
C LYS A 137 2.81 -19.22 4.48
N LEU A 138 3.85 -20.04 4.60
CA LEU A 138 5.23 -19.66 4.35
C LEU A 138 5.70 -20.20 3.01
N GLU A 139 6.60 -19.47 2.36
CA GLU A 139 7.24 -19.86 1.10
C GLU A 139 8.76 -19.71 1.22
N PRO A 140 9.55 -20.50 0.48
CA PRO A 140 11.01 -20.39 0.47
C PRO A 140 11.46 -19.09 -0.22
N ASP A 141 12.73 -18.71 -0.03
CA ASP A 141 13.29 -17.47 -0.59
C ASP A 141 13.15 -17.39 -2.12
N GLU A 142 13.20 -18.55 -2.83
CA GLU A 142 13.05 -18.64 -4.28
C GLU A 142 11.67 -18.17 -4.78
N TYR A 143 10.63 -18.30 -3.98
CA TYR A 143 9.29 -17.80 -4.31
C TYR A 143 9.26 -16.28 -4.49
N PHE A 144 10.05 -15.57 -3.67
CA PHE A 144 10.12 -14.11 -3.66
C PHE A 144 11.17 -13.57 -4.63
N PHE A 145 12.01 -14.45 -5.21
CA PHE A 145 13.06 -14.02 -6.13
C PHE A 145 12.45 -13.49 -7.44
N SER A 146 12.85 -12.28 -7.81
CA SER A 146 12.56 -11.67 -9.11
C SER A 146 13.86 -11.16 -9.71
N GLN A 147 14.18 -11.59 -10.94
CA GLN A 147 15.39 -11.15 -11.63
C GLN A 147 15.41 -9.63 -11.78
N PHE A 148 14.26 -9.02 -12.09
CA PHE A 148 14.12 -7.57 -12.20
C PHE A 148 14.47 -6.86 -10.87
N ARG A 149 13.94 -7.33 -9.72
CA ARG A 149 14.25 -6.77 -8.40
C ARG A 149 15.69 -7.00 -7.99
N TYR A 150 16.26 -8.14 -8.36
CA TYR A 150 17.65 -8.46 -8.10
C TYR A 150 18.60 -7.54 -8.89
N ASP A 151 18.32 -7.27 -10.17
CA ASP A 151 19.11 -6.38 -11.00
C ASP A 151 19.06 -4.93 -10.51
N GLN A 152 17.87 -4.45 -10.08
CA GLN A 152 17.71 -3.15 -9.41
C GLN A 152 18.58 -3.06 -8.15
N TRP A 153 18.52 -4.07 -7.29
CA TRP A 153 19.32 -4.10 -6.07
C TRP A 153 20.82 -4.16 -6.38
N LYS A 154 21.25 -5.02 -7.31
CA LYS A 154 22.65 -5.18 -7.70
C LYS A 154 23.26 -3.86 -8.22
N ALA A 155 22.48 -3.06 -8.93
CA ALA A 155 22.92 -1.78 -9.45
C ALA A 155 23.26 -0.76 -8.35
N ILE A 156 22.63 -0.85 -7.17
CA ILE A 156 22.78 0.14 -6.08
C ILE A 156 23.36 -0.43 -4.78
N ARG A 157 23.52 -1.75 -4.63
CA ARG A 157 23.91 -2.38 -3.37
C ARG A 157 25.23 -1.89 -2.78
N ASP A 158 26.20 -1.53 -3.65
CA ASP A 158 27.56 -1.11 -3.26
C ASP A 158 27.68 0.41 -3.15
N SER A 159 26.63 1.16 -3.49
CA SER A 159 26.54 2.60 -3.23
C SER A 159 26.08 2.84 -1.79
N ASP A 160 26.60 3.88 -1.14
CA ASP A 160 26.05 4.37 0.13
C ASP A 160 24.70 5.09 -0.08
N ASN A 161 24.31 5.26 -1.35
CA ASN A 161 23.08 5.91 -1.72
C ASN A 161 21.89 4.97 -1.54
N TYR A 162 20.95 5.41 -0.72
CA TYR A 162 19.56 5.03 -0.84
C TYR A 162 19.01 5.58 -2.14
N SER A 163 18.09 4.92 -2.80
CA SER A 163 17.52 5.38 -4.07
C SER A 163 16.69 6.68 -3.98
N LEU A 164 17.15 7.66 -3.18
CA LEU A 164 16.46 8.93 -2.93
C LEU A 164 17.33 10.17 -3.19
N ASP A 165 18.61 10.04 -3.60
CA ASP A 165 19.46 11.22 -3.72
C ASP A 165 19.63 11.72 -5.17
N HIS A 166 19.43 13.03 -5.35
CA HIS A 166 19.33 13.75 -6.62
C HIS A 166 20.67 14.15 -7.26
N THR A 167 21.82 13.56 -6.87
CA THR A 167 23.11 14.22 -7.11
C THR A 167 24.09 13.59 -8.12
N HIS A 168 23.76 12.51 -8.86
CA HIS A 168 24.66 12.00 -9.89
C HIS A 168 23.96 11.56 -11.19
N GLN A 169 24.09 12.37 -12.24
CA GLN A 169 23.51 12.17 -13.58
C GLN A 169 23.73 10.77 -14.20
N ARG A 170 24.80 10.04 -13.84
CA ARG A 170 25.07 8.70 -14.36
C ARG A 170 24.32 7.59 -13.62
N LEU A 171 23.88 7.84 -12.39
CA LEU A 171 22.98 6.98 -11.62
C LEU A 171 21.52 7.26 -12.00
N GLU A 172 21.19 8.47 -12.46
CA GLU A 172 19.85 8.85 -12.92
C GLU A 172 19.39 8.03 -14.13
N GLU A 173 20.28 7.67 -15.06
CA GLU A 173 19.93 6.82 -16.20
C GLU A 173 19.66 5.36 -15.81
N LEU A 174 20.37 4.83 -14.79
CA LEU A 174 20.13 3.50 -14.22
C LEU A 174 18.98 3.50 -13.19
N MET A 175 18.61 4.68 -12.65
CA MET A 175 17.60 4.88 -11.63
C MET A 175 16.31 5.52 -12.18
N LYS A 176 16.10 5.55 -13.49
CA LYS A 176 14.82 5.96 -14.12
C LYS A 176 13.60 5.17 -13.60
N ASP A 177 13.86 4.07 -12.93
CA ASP A 177 12.87 3.26 -12.22
C ASP A 177 12.73 3.63 -10.71
N LYS A 178 12.58 4.92 -10.38
CA LYS A 178 12.18 5.37 -9.03
C LYS A 178 10.71 5.01 -8.75
N LYS A 179 10.39 3.73 -8.82
CA LYS A 179 9.07 3.22 -8.47
C LYS A 179 9.05 3.00 -6.97
N PHE A 180 8.42 3.91 -6.23
CA PHE A 180 7.95 3.59 -4.88
C PHE A 180 6.86 2.54 -5.06
N GLY A 181 7.12 1.34 -4.59
CA GLY A 181 6.16 0.28 -4.70
C GLY A 181 5.59 -0.01 -3.31
N THR A 182 4.34 0.21 -3.13
CA THR A 182 3.53 -0.16 -1.97
C THR A 182 2.17 -0.48 -2.55
N VAL A 183 1.54 -1.56 -2.13
CA VAL A 183 0.17 -1.87 -2.54
C VAL A 183 -0.79 -1.51 -1.42
N GLY A 184 -2.00 -1.08 -1.78
CA GLY A 184 -3.01 -0.75 -0.80
C GLY A 184 -4.42 -0.90 -1.32
N ALA A 185 -5.36 -1.04 -0.39
CA ALA A 185 -6.79 -1.07 -0.66
C ALA A 185 -7.56 -0.37 0.46
N VAL A 186 -8.64 0.32 0.10
CA VAL A 186 -9.63 0.87 1.00
C VAL A 186 -11.02 0.48 0.50
N ALA A 187 -11.92 0.15 1.40
CA ALA A 187 -13.28 -0.27 1.05
C ALA A 187 -14.33 0.28 2.01
N CYS A 188 -15.51 0.57 1.46
CA CYS A 188 -16.75 0.79 2.19
C CYS A 188 -17.73 -0.31 1.79
N ASP A 189 -18.22 -1.10 2.75
CA ASP A 189 -19.16 -2.19 2.50
C ASP A 189 -20.62 -1.70 2.43
N GLN A 190 -21.54 -2.61 2.09
CA GLN A 190 -22.99 -2.31 1.96
C GLN A 190 -23.64 -1.83 3.25
N LYS A 191 -22.97 -1.97 4.41
CA LYS A 191 -23.43 -1.51 5.73
C LYS A 191 -22.79 -0.18 6.14
N GLY A 192 -21.96 0.41 5.26
CA GLY A 192 -21.20 1.64 5.54
C GLY A 192 -19.97 1.43 6.44
N ASN A 193 -19.53 0.18 6.66
CA ASN A 193 -18.29 -0.05 7.39
C ASN A 193 -17.09 0.15 6.46
N ILE A 194 -16.05 0.73 7.01
CA ILE A 194 -14.83 1.08 6.29
C ILE A 194 -13.67 0.17 6.73
N ALA A 195 -12.80 -0.16 5.79
CA ALA A 195 -11.52 -0.79 6.10
C ALA A 195 -10.42 -0.21 5.22
N ALA A 196 -9.19 -0.25 5.72
CA ALA A 196 -7.97 0.09 4.98
C ALA A 196 -6.90 -0.97 5.20
N ALA A 197 -6.09 -1.21 4.16
CA ALA A 197 -4.97 -2.13 4.23
C ALA A 197 -3.84 -1.66 3.31
N THR A 198 -2.59 -1.89 3.75
CA THR A 198 -1.38 -1.52 2.99
C THR A 198 -0.33 -2.61 3.17
N SER A 199 0.44 -2.92 2.12
CA SER A 199 1.52 -3.92 2.15
C SER A 199 2.70 -3.48 1.27
N THR A 200 3.94 -3.78 1.71
CA THR A 200 5.14 -3.33 1.01
C THR A 200 6.37 -4.19 1.30
N GLY A 201 7.31 -4.24 0.33
CA GLY A 201 8.70 -4.65 0.55
C GLY A 201 9.59 -3.51 1.06
N GLY A 202 9.07 -2.27 1.13
CA GLY A 202 9.83 -1.08 1.52
C GLY A 202 10.68 -0.52 0.38
N MET A 203 11.85 0.03 0.71
CA MET A 203 12.80 0.62 -0.24
C MET A 203 13.88 -0.39 -0.64
N THR A 204 14.27 -0.38 -1.91
CA THR A 204 15.42 -1.16 -2.40
C THR A 204 16.68 -0.74 -1.63
N ASN A 205 17.49 -1.71 -1.23
CA ASN A 205 18.73 -1.50 -0.46
C ASN A 205 18.52 -0.90 0.95
N LYS A 206 17.30 -1.00 1.52
CA LYS A 206 17.02 -0.55 2.90
C LYS A 206 17.98 -1.19 3.90
N LYS A 207 18.42 -0.40 4.88
CA LYS A 207 19.42 -0.77 5.91
C LYS A 207 18.77 -0.76 7.29
N TYR A 208 19.45 -1.40 8.25
CA TYR A 208 19.16 -1.31 9.70
C TYR A 208 17.73 -1.68 10.10
N GLY A 209 17.02 -2.50 9.30
CA GLY A 209 15.61 -2.83 9.55
C GLY A 209 14.68 -1.64 9.34
N ARG A 210 14.98 -0.76 8.36
CA ARG A 210 14.15 0.40 8.04
C ARG A 210 12.71 -0.02 7.78
N ILE A 211 11.79 0.61 8.47
CA ILE A 211 10.33 0.49 8.33
C ILE A 211 9.80 1.82 7.77
N GLY A 212 8.93 1.75 6.76
CA GLY A 212 8.22 2.89 6.19
C GLY A 212 6.91 3.18 6.91
N ASP A 213 6.07 3.97 6.26
CA ASP A 213 4.74 4.37 6.74
C ASP A 213 3.71 3.22 6.71
N SER A 214 3.85 2.29 5.76
CA SER A 214 2.83 1.27 5.46
C SER A 214 2.32 0.48 6.67
N PRO A 215 3.18 -0.05 7.58
CA PRO A 215 2.71 -0.80 8.74
C PRO A 215 2.34 0.09 9.93
N LEU A 216 2.54 1.41 9.83
CA LEU A 216 2.27 2.35 10.93
C LEU A 216 0.84 2.89 10.81
N ILE A 217 -0.02 2.43 11.74
CA ILE A 217 -1.41 2.92 11.84
C ILE A 217 -1.40 4.44 12.07
N GLY A 218 -2.16 5.15 11.25
CA GLY A 218 -2.21 6.61 11.22
C GLY A 218 -1.22 7.26 10.24
N CYS A 219 -0.13 6.56 9.84
CA CYS A 219 0.84 7.11 8.89
C CYS A 219 0.57 6.66 7.46
N GLY A 220 0.60 5.35 7.21
CA GLY A 220 0.38 4.74 5.90
C GLY A 220 -0.96 4.02 5.76
N THR A 221 -1.60 3.66 6.87
CA THR A 221 -2.87 2.93 6.92
C THR A 221 -3.74 3.49 8.05
N TYR A 222 -4.98 3.83 7.76
CA TYR A 222 -5.94 4.25 8.79
C TYR A 222 -7.38 3.98 8.34
N ALA A 223 -8.25 3.59 9.27
CA ALA A 223 -9.68 3.47 9.02
C ALA A 223 -10.52 3.87 10.24
N ASN A 224 -11.59 4.63 10.01
CA ASN A 224 -12.57 5.02 11.01
C ASN A 224 -13.92 5.27 10.34
N ASN A 225 -14.97 4.57 10.75
CA ASN A 225 -16.31 4.71 10.20
C ASN A 225 -16.90 6.12 10.34
N LYS A 226 -16.36 6.94 11.25
CA LYS A 226 -16.82 8.35 11.42
C LYS A 226 -16.27 9.27 10.35
N THR A 227 -15.20 8.85 9.65
CA THR A 227 -14.47 9.70 8.70
C THR A 227 -14.14 8.96 7.40
N CYS A 228 -13.04 8.20 7.36
CA CYS A 228 -12.52 7.59 6.13
C CYS A 228 -11.64 6.37 6.39
N GLY A 229 -11.40 5.60 5.31
CA GLY A 229 -10.30 4.65 5.20
C GLY A 229 -9.24 5.22 4.25
N ILE A 230 -7.96 5.18 4.63
CA ILE A 230 -6.83 5.72 3.87
C ILE A 230 -5.72 4.67 3.76
N SER A 231 -5.15 4.53 2.55
CA SER A 231 -3.91 3.81 2.28
C SER A 231 -2.96 4.69 1.47
N CYS A 232 -1.71 4.79 1.94
CA CYS A 232 -0.69 5.68 1.39
C CYS A 232 0.40 4.92 0.64
N THR A 233 1.06 5.61 -0.28
CA THR A 233 2.22 5.13 -1.02
C THR A 233 3.13 6.28 -1.41
N GLY A 234 4.45 6.13 -1.23
CA GLY A 234 5.42 7.19 -1.56
C GLY A 234 6.66 7.13 -0.69
N HIS A 235 7.24 8.31 -0.42
CA HIS A 235 8.40 8.45 0.46
C HIS A 235 7.98 8.31 1.92
N GLY A 236 8.03 7.09 2.47
CA GLY A 236 7.47 6.72 3.76
C GLY A 236 7.86 7.63 4.93
N GLU A 237 9.11 8.10 4.97
CA GLU A 237 9.60 9.02 6.00
C GLU A 237 8.80 10.32 6.07
N MET A 238 8.31 10.82 4.91
CA MET A 238 7.53 12.06 4.88
C MET A 238 6.10 11.81 5.34
N PHE A 239 5.50 10.68 4.96
CA PHE A 239 4.18 10.27 5.44
C PHE A 239 4.16 10.02 6.94
N ILE A 240 5.22 9.42 7.50
CA ILE A 240 5.39 9.24 8.96
C ILE A 240 5.45 10.60 9.67
N ARG A 241 6.26 11.54 9.18
CA ARG A 241 6.49 12.84 9.82
C ARG A 241 5.24 13.70 9.93
N VAL A 242 4.31 13.59 8.99
CA VAL A 242 3.02 14.32 9.00
C VAL A 242 1.85 13.47 9.48
N VAL A 243 2.08 12.19 9.83
CA VAL A 243 1.02 11.24 10.23
C VAL A 243 -0.13 11.22 9.20
N ALA A 244 0.23 11.07 7.92
CA ALA A 244 -0.57 11.46 6.76
C ALA A 244 -1.98 10.87 6.74
N ALA A 245 -2.13 9.56 6.99
CA ALA A 245 -3.43 8.89 6.91
C ALA A 245 -4.40 9.37 8.01
N TYR A 246 -3.90 9.57 9.25
CA TYR A 246 -4.72 10.06 10.35
C TYR A 246 -5.02 11.55 10.22
N ASP A 247 -4.12 12.34 9.66
CA ASP A 247 -4.33 13.77 9.44
C ASP A 247 -5.50 14.05 8.49
N VAL A 248 -5.71 13.21 7.44
CA VAL A 248 -6.92 13.27 6.61
C VAL A 248 -8.16 13.06 7.46
N SER A 249 -8.19 12.04 8.30
CA SER A 249 -9.32 11.78 9.21
C SER A 249 -9.58 12.97 10.17
N CYS A 250 -8.51 13.58 10.74
CA CYS A 250 -8.62 14.77 11.59
C CYS A 250 -9.22 15.98 10.85
N LEU A 251 -8.80 16.20 9.60
CA LEU A 251 -9.34 17.30 8.79
C LEU A 251 -10.83 17.11 8.51
N MET A 252 -11.27 15.89 8.26
CA MET A 252 -12.70 15.56 8.11
C MET A 252 -13.45 15.73 9.44
N GLU A 253 -12.95 15.18 10.54
CA GLU A 253 -13.63 15.16 11.84
C GLU A 253 -13.69 16.54 12.49
N TYR A 254 -12.58 17.30 12.49
CA TYR A 254 -12.49 18.55 13.25
C TYR A 254 -12.76 19.79 12.42
N LYS A 255 -12.59 19.73 11.08
CA LYS A 255 -12.87 20.85 10.18
C LYS A 255 -14.10 20.65 9.30
N GLY A 256 -14.69 19.44 9.29
CA GLY A 256 -15.85 19.11 8.47
C GLY A 256 -15.58 19.10 6.96
N LEU A 257 -14.30 18.88 6.56
CA LEU A 257 -13.94 18.81 5.15
C LEU A 257 -14.41 17.50 4.52
N SER A 258 -14.68 17.54 3.23
CA SER A 258 -14.89 16.32 2.43
C SER A 258 -13.60 15.49 2.36
N LEU A 259 -13.73 14.20 2.04
CA LEU A 259 -12.59 13.32 1.82
C LEU A 259 -11.59 13.88 0.80
N GLN A 260 -12.09 14.38 -0.34
CA GLN A 260 -11.26 14.96 -1.40
C GLN A 260 -10.46 16.17 -0.91
N GLU A 261 -11.14 17.16 -0.28
CA GLU A 261 -10.48 18.36 0.25
C GLU A 261 -9.43 18.03 1.31
N ALA A 262 -9.73 17.09 2.22
CA ALA A 262 -8.80 16.68 3.27
C ALA A 262 -7.56 16.01 2.68
N MET A 263 -7.73 15.11 1.69
CA MET A 263 -6.63 14.45 0.99
C MET A 263 -5.81 15.45 0.16
N ASP A 264 -6.44 16.40 -0.51
CA ASP A 264 -5.74 17.44 -1.30
C ASP A 264 -4.84 18.30 -0.39
N ILE A 265 -5.30 18.71 0.78
CA ILE A 265 -4.48 19.45 1.76
C ILE A 265 -3.26 18.61 2.18
N VAL A 266 -3.45 17.34 2.52
CA VAL A 266 -2.34 16.52 2.98
C VAL A 266 -1.32 16.29 1.86
N VAL A 267 -1.78 15.95 0.65
CA VAL A 267 -0.88 15.59 -0.47
C VAL A 267 -0.25 16.81 -1.12
N HIS A 268 -1.02 17.86 -1.40
CA HIS A 268 -0.56 19.00 -2.20
C HIS A 268 -0.02 20.17 -1.37
N GLU A 269 -0.33 20.23 -0.06
CA GLU A 269 0.20 21.27 0.80
C GLU A 269 1.20 20.71 1.82
N LYS A 270 0.77 19.80 2.73
CA LYS A 270 1.61 19.35 3.85
C LYS A 270 2.80 18.50 3.41
N LEU A 271 2.59 17.52 2.53
CA LEU A 271 3.69 16.72 1.99
C LEU A 271 4.64 17.57 1.13
N VAL A 272 4.11 18.43 0.27
CA VAL A 272 4.92 19.33 -0.58
C VAL A 272 5.78 20.27 0.28
N ALA A 273 5.24 20.82 1.37
CA ALA A 273 5.97 21.72 2.28
C ALA A 273 7.24 21.07 2.88
N ILE A 274 7.25 19.73 3.02
CA ILE A 274 8.42 18.98 3.51
C ILE A 274 9.12 18.18 2.39
N LYS A 275 8.86 18.50 1.13
CA LYS A 275 9.40 17.83 -0.07
C LYS A 275 9.04 16.34 -0.13
N GLY A 276 7.86 15.98 0.36
CA GLY A 276 7.30 14.64 0.27
C GLY A 276 6.65 14.40 -1.08
N GLU A 277 6.88 13.22 -1.65
CA GLU A 277 6.30 12.76 -2.92
C GLU A 277 5.58 11.44 -2.71
N GLY A 278 4.42 11.29 -3.36
CA GLY A 278 3.62 10.07 -3.33
C GLY A 278 2.14 10.33 -3.55
N GLY A 279 1.31 9.47 -3.01
CA GLY A 279 -0.14 9.57 -3.12
C GLY A 279 -0.86 8.72 -2.06
N MET A 280 -2.16 8.82 -2.07
CA MET A 280 -3.05 8.03 -1.23
C MET A 280 -4.37 7.75 -1.93
N ILE A 281 -4.99 6.66 -1.56
CA ILE A 281 -6.37 6.36 -1.87
C ILE A 281 -7.21 6.47 -0.61
N GLY A 282 -8.45 6.91 -0.76
CA GLY A 282 -9.37 7.05 0.36
C GLY A 282 -10.80 6.66 0.01
N VAL A 283 -11.58 6.24 1.01
CA VAL A 283 -13.02 6.03 0.93
C VAL A 283 -13.68 6.58 2.20
N ASP A 284 -14.86 7.20 2.09
CA ASP A 284 -15.69 7.63 3.23
C ASP A 284 -16.85 6.66 3.50
N ALA A 285 -17.59 6.88 4.59
CA ALA A 285 -18.73 6.05 4.99
C ALA A 285 -19.94 6.15 4.04
N ASN A 286 -19.95 7.09 3.11
CA ASN A 286 -20.96 7.21 2.05
C ASN A 286 -20.56 6.48 0.78
N GLY A 287 -19.39 5.80 0.78
CA GLY A 287 -18.84 5.12 -0.38
C GLY A 287 -18.26 6.08 -1.44
N ASN A 288 -17.95 7.34 -1.09
CA ASN A 288 -17.20 8.21 -1.98
C ASN A 288 -15.73 7.85 -1.91
N ALA A 289 -15.07 7.73 -3.09
CA ALA A 289 -13.65 7.45 -3.18
C ALA A 289 -12.88 8.66 -3.72
N ALA A 290 -11.64 8.83 -3.23
CA ALA A 290 -10.68 9.80 -3.74
C ALA A 290 -9.32 9.15 -3.95
N LEU A 291 -8.60 9.55 -5.01
CA LEU A 291 -7.29 9.00 -5.40
C LEU A 291 -6.37 10.18 -5.72
N VAL A 292 -5.60 10.62 -4.73
CA VAL A 292 -4.85 11.88 -4.77
C VAL A 292 -3.35 11.62 -4.72
N PHE A 293 -2.57 12.25 -5.60
CA PHE A 293 -1.12 12.08 -5.64
C PHE A 293 -0.42 13.32 -6.25
N ASN A 294 0.82 13.56 -5.81
CA ASN A 294 1.69 14.63 -6.31
C ASN A 294 2.89 14.12 -7.12
N SER A 295 3.05 12.80 -7.23
CA SER A 295 4.07 12.15 -8.08
C SER A 295 3.73 12.19 -9.57
N ALA A 296 4.63 11.71 -10.44
CA ALA A 296 4.42 11.64 -11.89
C ALA A 296 3.29 10.68 -12.28
N GLY A 297 3.09 9.60 -11.52
CA GLY A 297 2.00 8.64 -11.72
C GLY A 297 1.68 7.87 -10.45
N MET A 298 0.54 7.17 -10.47
CA MET A 298 0.11 6.23 -9.44
C MET A 298 -0.68 5.11 -10.11
N TYR A 299 -0.22 3.87 -9.96
CA TYR A 299 -1.00 2.68 -10.31
C TYR A 299 -2.23 2.63 -9.42
N ARG A 300 -3.42 2.78 -9.96
CA ARG A 300 -4.63 2.91 -9.19
C ARG A 300 -5.87 2.39 -9.91
N ALA A 301 -6.80 1.88 -9.13
CA ALA A 301 -8.11 1.51 -9.65
C ALA A 301 -9.19 1.70 -8.58
N MET A 302 -10.43 1.89 -9.01
CA MET A 302 -11.60 1.94 -8.14
C MET A 302 -12.84 1.40 -8.85
N LYS A 303 -13.76 0.82 -8.06
CA LYS A 303 -15.07 0.39 -8.52
C LYS A 303 -16.12 0.64 -7.44
N SER A 304 -17.28 1.15 -7.86
CA SER A 304 -18.39 1.43 -6.96
C SER A 304 -19.71 0.94 -7.52
N SER A 305 -20.66 0.64 -6.63
CA SER A 305 -21.97 0.09 -7.00
C SER A 305 -22.89 1.05 -7.76
N ASP A 306 -22.55 2.35 -7.79
CA ASP A 306 -23.27 3.37 -8.57
C ASP A 306 -22.72 3.54 -10.01
N GLY A 307 -21.83 2.65 -10.45
CA GLY A 307 -21.26 2.61 -11.79
C GLY A 307 -19.90 3.30 -11.95
N GLY A 308 -19.34 3.88 -10.89
CA GLY A 308 -17.97 4.39 -10.91
C GLY A 308 -16.97 3.27 -11.17
N ASN A 309 -16.13 3.40 -12.21
CA ASN A 309 -15.07 2.45 -12.54
C ASN A 309 -13.88 3.19 -13.16
N LEU A 310 -12.69 2.95 -12.62
CA LEU A 310 -11.44 3.55 -13.08
C LEU A 310 -10.31 2.54 -12.95
N VAL A 311 -9.47 2.44 -13.98
CA VAL A 311 -8.13 1.86 -13.91
C VAL A 311 -7.18 2.83 -14.60
N ALA A 312 -6.17 3.31 -13.89
CA ALA A 312 -5.25 4.32 -14.42
C ALA A 312 -3.84 4.16 -13.83
N LEU A 313 -2.84 4.59 -14.61
CA LEU A 313 -1.42 4.47 -14.30
C LEU A 313 -0.77 5.85 -14.20
N TYR A 314 -1.14 6.76 -15.07
CA TYR A 314 -0.55 8.10 -15.25
C TYR A 314 -1.51 9.19 -14.73
N LYS A 315 -1.01 10.45 -14.72
CA LYS A 315 -1.85 11.63 -14.51
C LYS A 315 -2.88 11.79 -15.62
#